data_9880919df4afa02fb29a630048e95c77
#
_entry.id   9880919df4afa02fb29a630048e95c77
#
_cell.length_a   1.000
_cell.length_b   1.000
_cell.length_c   1.000
_cell.angle_alpha   90.00
_cell.angle_beta   90.00
_cell.angle_gamma   90.00
#
_symmetry.space_group_name_H-M   'P 1'
#
loop_
_entity.id
_entity.type
_entity.pdbx_description
1 polymer ?
#
loop_
_entity_poly.entity_id
_entity_poly.type
_entity_poly.pdbx_seq_one_letter_code
_entity_poly.pdbx_strand_id
1 'polypeptide(L)'
;MNWKKDNYTIIKKAITPEMAEFLKNYILLKRKVLQTFITMQYVSEFNTDWGTWGDPQVPGTYSHYGDVAMETLLTKLKPKMEKVTGIKLYENYSYTRIYKVKDILKRHKDRFSCEISTTLHLGGDIDWPIYLNPNQEEGGENPTTGEYMPSKSKGVKVNLKPGDMLIYRGQLLEHWREPYTGNYSAQVFLHYNNIKTPGSEENALDGRPHLGLPSKLKRAENKIPR
;
A
#
# COMPACT_ATOMS: atom_id res chain seq x y z
N MET A 1 -14.44 -13.84 8.07
CA MET A 1 -13.92 -12.46 8.09
C MET A 1 -15.05 -11.51 7.79
N ASN A 2 -15.33 -10.61 8.70
CA ASN A 2 -16.43 -9.66 8.60
C ASN A 2 -15.90 -8.26 8.92
N TRP A 3 -15.98 -7.34 7.98
CA TRP A 3 -15.47 -5.98 8.12
C TRP A 3 -15.94 -5.27 9.40
N LYS A 4 -17.24 -5.36 9.71
CA LYS A 4 -17.83 -4.67 10.88
C LYS A 4 -17.36 -5.22 12.23
N LYS A 5 -17.02 -6.53 12.27
CA LYS A 5 -16.59 -7.22 13.50
C LYS A 5 -15.06 -7.25 13.63
N ASP A 6 -14.40 -7.55 12.52
CA ASP A 6 -12.99 -7.93 12.55
C ASP A 6 -12.06 -6.77 12.14
N ASN A 7 -12.61 -5.64 11.62
CA ASN A 7 -11.88 -4.52 11.03
C ASN A 7 -11.02 -4.89 9.81
N TYR A 8 -11.23 -6.07 9.22
CA TYR A 8 -10.65 -6.50 7.97
C TYR A 8 -11.56 -7.48 7.23
N THR A 9 -11.37 -7.59 5.91
CA THR A 9 -12.07 -8.54 5.05
C THR A 9 -11.29 -8.78 3.77
N ILE A 10 -11.66 -9.80 3.00
CA ILE A 10 -11.03 -10.12 1.72
C ILE A 10 -12.08 -10.01 0.61
N ILE A 11 -11.73 -9.31 -0.46
CA ILE A 11 -12.44 -9.38 -1.72
C ILE A 11 -11.68 -10.34 -2.62
N LYS A 12 -12.26 -11.52 -2.84
CA LYS A 12 -11.74 -12.46 -3.82
C LYS A 12 -11.95 -11.91 -5.23
N LYS A 13 -10.93 -12.01 -6.08
CA LYS A 13 -10.94 -11.47 -7.45
C LYS A 13 -11.42 -10.01 -7.48
N ALA A 14 -10.83 -9.17 -6.66
CA ALA A 14 -11.09 -7.72 -6.67
C ALA A 14 -10.84 -7.15 -8.07
N ILE A 15 -9.81 -7.67 -8.75
CA ILE A 15 -9.55 -7.57 -10.19
C ILE A 15 -9.43 -8.96 -10.80
N THR A 16 -9.54 -9.07 -12.11
CA THR A 16 -9.36 -10.35 -12.80
C THR A 16 -7.90 -10.80 -12.78
N PRO A 17 -7.62 -12.11 -12.90
CA PRO A 17 -6.24 -12.60 -12.98
C PRO A 17 -5.43 -11.98 -14.12
N GLU A 18 -6.05 -11.76 -15.29
CA GLU A 18 -5.39 -11.10 -16.45
C GLU A 18 -5.00 -9.66 -16.11
N MET A 19 -5.87 -8.91 -15.42
CA MET A 19 -5.54 -7.56 -14.97
C MET A 19 -4.42 -7.57 -13.93
N ALA A 20 -4.42 -8.51 -13.00
CA ALA A 20 -3.35 -8.67 -12.03
C ALA A 20 -2.02 -8.99 -12.72
N GLU A 21 -2.03 -9.87 -13.70
CA GLU A 21 -0.85 -10.22 -14.51
C GLU A 21 -0.35 -9.04 -15.33
N PHE A 22 -1.25 -8.31 -16.00
CA PHE A 22 -0.89 -7.12 -16.74
C PHE A 22 -0.22 -6.07 -15.85
N LEU A 23 -0.80 -5.76 -14.69
CA LEU A 23 -0.23 -4.80 -13.74
C LEU A 23 1.09 -5.29 -13.13
N LYS A 24 1.22 -6.59 -12.84
CA LYS A 24 2.49 -7.19 -12.45
C LYS A 24 3.57 -6.97 -13.50
N ASN A 25 3.28 -7.30 -14.76
CA ASN A 25 4.24 -7.15 -15.85
C ASN A 25 4.59 -5.67 -16.11
N TYR A 26 3.59 -4.76 -15.99
CA TYR A 26 3.80 -3.33 -16.06
C TYR A 26 4.83 -2.85 -15.04
N ILE A 27 4.66 -3.17 -13.74
CA ILE A 27 5.61 -2.70 -12.71
C ILE A 27 6.98 -3.37 -12.80
N LEU A 28 7.04 -4.63 -13.24
CA LEU A 28 8.31 -5.31 -13.50
C LEU A 28 9.08 -4.64 -14.64
N LEU A 29 8.39 -4.26 -15.71
CA LEU A 29 8.98 -3.50 -16.83
C LEU A 29 9.40 -2.11 -16.38
N LYS A 30 8.55 -1.39 -15.65
CA LYS A 30 8.85 -0.07 -15.11
C LYS A 30 10.12 -0.06 -14.24
N ARG A 31 10.28 -1.07 -13.36
CA ARG A 31 11.50 -1.25 -12.59
C ARG A 31 12.74 -1.41 -13.48
N LYS A 32 12.65 -2.22 -14.54
CA LYS A 32 13.78 -2.41 -15.49
C LYS A 32 14.11 -1.10 -16.21
N VAL A 33 13.10 -0.34 -16.64
CA VAL A 33 13.28 0.95 -17.32
C VAL A 33 14.01 1.93 -16.39
N LEU A 34 13.58 2.07 -15.14
CA LEU A 34 14.24 2.95 -14.17
C LEU A 34 15.68 2.49 -13.90
N GLN A 35 15.91 1.19 -13.74
CA GLN A 35 17.26 0.66 -13.55
C GLN A 35 18.19 1.06 -14.73
N THR A 36 17.70 0.97 -15.96
CA THR A 36 18.43 1.38 -17.16
C THR A 36 18.69 2.89 -17.17
N PHE A 37 17.68 3.70 -16.85
CA PHE A 37 17.82 5.17 -16.78
C PHE A 37 18.90 5.59 -15.78
N ILE A 38 18.94 4.98 -14.60
CA ILE A 38 19.96 5.26 -13.59
C ILE A 38 21.33 4.79 -14.05
N THR A 39 21.45 3.55 -14.57
CA THR A 39 22.72 2.98 -15.04
C THR A 39 23.33 3.82 -16.16
N MET A 40 22.49 4.34 -17.05
CA MET A 40 22.92 5.22 -18.15
C MET A 40 22.99 6.70 -17.77
N GLN A 41 22.81 7.03 -16.50
CA GLN A 41 22.82 8.41 -15.98
C GLN A 41 21.80 9.35 -16.65
N TYR A 42 20.73 8.79 -17.23
CA TYR A 42 19.66 9.54 -17.85
C TYR A 42 18.74 10.19 -16.80
N VAL A 43 18.59 9.53 -15.65
CA VAL A 43 17.82 10.02 -14.49
C VAL A 43 18.68 9.83 -13.24
N SER A 44 18.67 10.83 -12.35
CA SER A 44 19.35 10.72 -11.05
C SER A 44 18.74 9.60 -10.19
N GLU A 45 19.58 8.86 -9.47
CA GLU A 45 19.16 7.84 -8.50
C GLU A 45 18.29 8.40 -7.35
N PHE A 46 18.36 9.71 -7.10
CA PHE A 46 17.53 10.42 -6.11
C PHE A 46 16.16 10.83 -6.66
N ASN A 47 15.92 10.65 -7.97
CA ASN A 47 14.62 10.91 -8.55
C ASN A 47 13.65 9.77 -8.24
N THR A 48 12.54 10.10 -7.57
CA THR A 48 11.53 9.12 -7.14
C THR A 48 10.29 9.06 -8.06
N ASP A 49 10.27 9.83 -9.15
CA ASP A 49 9.09 9.96 -10.03
C ASP A 49 8.80 8.68 -10.83
N TRP A 50 9.78 7.78 -10.94
CA TRP A 50 9.65 6.46 -11.58
C TRP A 50 9.72 5.31 -10.58
N GLY A 51 9.84 5.62 -9.28
CA GLY A 51 10.04 4.67 -8.20
C GLY A 51 11.40 4.84 -7.53
N THR A 52 11.70 4.01 -6.57
CA THR A 52 12.91 4.10 -5.76
C THR A 52 13.28 2.75 -5.15
N TRP A 53 14.55 2.58 -4.77
CA TRP A 53 15.03 1.51 -3.89
C TRP A 53 15.37 2.02 -2.48
N GLY A 54 15.11 3.32 -2.22
CA GLY A 54 15.45 4.00 -0.96
C GLY A 54 14.36 3.97 0.11
N ASP A 55 13.32 3.14 -0.02
CA ASP A 55 12.27 3.04 1.00
C ASP A 55 12.82 2.42 2.30
N PRO A 56 12.83 3.16 3.42
CA PRO A 56 13.39 2.68 4.68
C PRO A 56 12.60 1.54 5.32
N GLN A 57 11.32 1.34 4.96
CA GLN A 57 10.50 0.26 5.47
C GLN A 57 10.98 -1.12 4.98
N VAL A 58 11.44 -1.19 3.70
CA VAL A 58 12.03 -2.39 3.10
C VAL A 58 13.21 -1.98 2.23
N PRO A 59 14.38 -1.73 2.82
CA PRO A 59 15.55 -1.18 2.13
C PRO A 59 16.01 -2.02 0.94
N GLY A 60 16.41 -1.35 -0.14
CA GLY A 60 16.91 -2.00 -1.35
C GLY A 60 15.83 -2.74 -2.16
N THR A 61 14.55 -2.49 -1.88
CA THR A 61 13.43 -3.08 -2.59
C THR A 61 12.72 -2.01 -3.42
N TYR A 62 12.48 -2.33 -4.71
CA TYR A 62 11.81 -1.37 -5.60
C TYR A 62 10.39 -1.08 -5.12
N SER A 63 10.09 0.21 -5.00
CA SER A 63 8.76 0.71 -4.66
C SER A 63 8.44 1.98 -5.45
N HIS A 64 7.15 2.27 -5.60
CA HIS A 64 6.69 3.47 -6.27
C HIS A 64 5.41 4.01 -5.62
N TYR A 65 5.47 5.27 -5.21
CA TYR A 65 4.36 6.04 -4.69
C TYR A 65 3.64 6.78 -5.84
N GLY A 66 2.31 6.72 -5.87
CA GLY A 66 1.52 7.57 -6.77
C GLY A 66 1.59 7.19 -8.25
N ASP A 67 1.90 5.92 -8.58
CA ASP A 67 1.91 5.45 -9.95
C ASP A 67 0.55 5.66 -10.64
N VAL A 68 0.54 6.30 -11.82
CA VAL A 68 -0.70 6.68 -12.53
C VAL A 68 -1.61 5.48 -12.81
N ALA A 69 -1.06 4.33 -13.22
CA ALA A 69 -1.86 3.13 -13.47
C ALA A 69 -2.47 2.59 -12.16
N MET A 70 -1.70 2.61 -11.07
CA MET A 70 -2.17 2.13 -9.77
C MET A 70 -3.16 3.10 -9.11
N GLU A 71 -3.03 4.40 -9.33
CA GLU A 71 -4.02 5.38 -8.85
C GLU A 71 -5.29 5.39 -9.69
N THR A 72 -5.21 5.04 -10.97
CA THR A 72 -6.40 4.71 -11.78
C THR A 72 -7.13 3.49 -11.19
N LEU A 73 -6.36 2.49 -10.73
CA LEU A 73 -6.93 1.32 -10.05
C LEU A 73 -7.53 1.69 -8.68
N LEU A 74 -6.91 2.60 -7.93
CA LEU A 74 -7.44 3.16 -6.68
C LEU A 74 -8.85 3.70 -6.87
N THR A 75 -9.04 4.58 -7.84
CA THR A 75 -10.34 5.15 -8.19
C THR A 75 -11.34 4.09 -8.67
N LYS A 76 -10.89 3.17 -9.54
CA LYS A 76 -11.72 2.08 -10.05
C LYS A 76 -12.27 1.16 -8.95
N LEU A 77 -11.49 0.89 -7.92
CA LEU A 77 -11.87 -0.03 -6.85
C LEU A 77 -12.65 0.64 -5.71
N LYS A 78 -12.64 1.95 -5.59
CA LYS A 78 -13.36 2.69 -4.54
C LYS A 78 -14.84 2.30 -4.40
N PRO A 79 -15.68 2.23 -5.46
CA PRO A 79 -17.07 1.82 -5.30
C PRO A 79 -17.22 0.42 -4.71
N LYS A 80 -16.32 -0.52 -5.06
CA LYS A 80 -16.28 -1.87 -4.49
C LYS A 80 -15.88 -1.84 -3.02
N MET A 81 -14.89 -1.02 -2.65
CA MET A 81 -14.46 -0.78 -1.27
C MET A 81 -15.62 -0.24 -0.43
N GLU A 82 -16.29 0.83 -0.90
CA GLU A 82 -17.44 1.44 -0.22
C GLU A 82 -18.60 0.45 -0.01
N LYS A 83 -18.90 -0.37 -1.02
CA LYS A 83 -19.94 -1.42 -0.94
C LYS A 83 -19.62 -2.44 0.14
N VAL A 84 -18.38 -2.90 0.24
CA VAL A 84 -17.97 -3.96 1.16
C VAL A 84 -17.82 -3.45 2.59
N THR A 85 -17.30 -2.24 2.76
CA THR A 85 -17.08 -1.63 4.08
C THR A 85 -18.30 -0.92 4.64
N GLY A 86 -19.21 -0.46 3.77
CA GLY A 86 -20.32 0.42 4.13
C GLY A 86 -19.87 1.83 4.48
N ILE A 87 -18.64 2.22 4.11
CA ILE A 87 -18.01 3.51 4.42
C ILE A 87 -17.84 4.29 3.11
N LYS A 88 -18.15 5.58 3.14
CA LYS A 88 -17.78 6.50 2.06
C LYS A 88 -16.34 6.95 2.23
N LEU A 89 -15.59 7.00 1.13
CA LEU A 89 -14.15 7.10 1.15
C LEU A 89 -13.63 8.29 0.35
N TYR A 90 -12.57 8.94 0.88
CA TYR A 90 -11.66 9.76 0.09
C TYR A 90 -10.49 8.90 -0.38
N GLU A 91 -10.10 9.01 -1.65
CA GLU A 91 -8.86 8.45 -2.18
C GLU A 91 -7.67 9.23 -1.65
N ASN A 92 -6.62 8.54 -1.21
CA ASN A 92 -5.38 9.19 -0.78
C ASN A 92 -4.25 8.91 -1.77
N TYR A 93 -3.76 7.69 -1.84
CA TYR A 93 -2.67 7.34 -2.75
C TYR A 93 -2.55 5.84 -2.97
N SER A 94 -1.81 5.47 -4.00
CA SER A 94 -1.34 4.11 -4.20
C SER A 94 0.14 3.98 -3.85
N TYR A 95 0.52 2.81 -3.39
CA TYR A 95 1.91 2.43 -3.21
C TYR A 95 2.15 1.04 -3.79
N THR A 96 3.22 0.88 -4.54
CA THR A 96 3.55 -0.39 -5.19
C THR A 96 4.90 -0.86 -4.71
N ARG A 97 5.06 -2.18 -4.51
CA ARG A 97 6.33 -2.77 -4.11
C ARG A 97 6.56 -4.10 -4.80
N ILE A 98 7.80 -4.35 -5.23
CA ILE A 98 8.27 -5.64 -5.75
C ILE A 98 9.24 -6.21 -4.74
N TYR A 99 8.73 -7.01 -3.83
CA TYR A 99 9.55 -7.69 -2.82
C TYR A 99 10.46 -8.73 -3.47
N LYS A 100 11.61 -8.96 -2.86
CA LYS A 100 12.63 -9.93 -3.25
C LYS A 100 12.98 -10.84 -2.08
N VAL A 101 13.80 -11.85 -2.34
CA VAL A 101 14.29 -12.79 -1.32
C VAL A 101 14.87 -12.05 -0.10
N LYS A 102 14.53 -12.55 1.10
CA LYS A 102 14.88 -12.01 2.43
C LYS A 102 14.18 -10.71 2.82
N ASP A 103 13.35 -10.11 1.96
CA ASP A 103 12.56 -8.96 2.36
C ASP A 103 11.59 -9.33 3.49
N ILE A 104 11.44 -8.42 4.43
CA ILE A 104 10.53 -8.52 5.58
C ILE A 104 9.70 -7.25 5.61
N LEU A 105 8.40 -7.37 5.82
CA LEU A 105 7.60 -6.23 6.24
C LEU A 105 7.47 -6.32 7.76
N LYS A 106 8.22 -5.48 8.48
CA LYS A 106 8.20 -5.47 9.95
C LYS A 106 6.79 -5.16 10.46
N ARG A 107 6.51 -5.60 11.69
CA ARG A 107 5.25 -5.28 12.39
C ARG A 107 5.10 -3.78 12.53
N HIS A 108 3.94 -3.27 12.13
CA HIS A 108 3.62 -1.85 12.21
C HIS A 108 2.10 -1.62 12.12
N LYS A 109 1.70 -0.43 12.48
CA LYS A 109 0.42 0.19 12.12
C LYS A 109 0.69 1.33 11.15
N ASP A 110 -0.27 1.60 10.29
CA ASP A 110 -0.14 2.60 9.26
C ASP A 110 -0.36 4.04 9.78
N ARG A 111 0.10 5.02 9.00
CA ARG A 111 -0.16 6.44 9.23
C ARG A 111 -1.61 6.83 8.87
N PHE A 112 -2.01 8.05 9.22
CA PHE A 112 -3.37 8.58 9.04
C PHE A 112 -3.93 8.42 7.62
N SER A 113 -3.13 8.71 6.58
CA SER A 113 -3.56 8.55 5.18
C SER A 113 -3.87 7.09 4.77
N CYS A 114 -3.59 6.14 5.64
CA CYS A 114 -3.81 4.71 5.45
C CYS A 114 -4.86 4.15 6.41
N GLU A 115 -5.84 4.98 6.82
CA GLU A 115 -6.92 4.55 7.73
C GLU A 115 -7.61 3.29 7.23
N ILE A 116 -7.99 3.29 5.96
CA ILE A 116 -8.54 2.12 5.26
C ILE A 116 -7.53 1.72 4.20
N SER A 117 -6.78 0.69 4.50
CA SER A 117 -5.71 0.17 3.66
C SER A 117 -6.12 -1.08 2.91
N THR A 118 -5.45 -1.32 1.81
CA THR A 118 -5.55 -2.60 1.09
C THR A 118 -4.17 -3.18 0.81
N THR A 119 -4.13 -4.50 0.68
CA THR A 119 -3.07 -5.22 0.00
C THR A 119 -3.70 -6.01 -1.13
N LEU A 120 -3.43 -5.62 -2.37
CA LEU A 120 -3.84 -6.33 -3.57
C LEU A 120 -2.64 -7.09 -4.13
N HIS A 121 -2.75 -8.43 -4.19
CA HIS A 121 -1.70 -9.27 -4.72
C HIS A 121 -1.75 -9.32 -6.24
N LEU A 122 -0.67 -8.91 -6.90
CA LEU A 122 -0.56 -8.93 -8.36
C LEU A 122 0.07 -10.23 -8.88
N GLY A 123 0.89 -10.88 -8.07
CA GLY A 123 1.55 -12.15 -8.40
C GLY A 123 2.94 -12.27 -7.78
N GLY A 124 3.44 -13.48 -7.73
CA GLY A 124 4.74 -13.86 -7.21
C GLY A 124 5.07 -15.27 -7.60
N ASP A 125 6.27 -15.72 -7.30
CA ASP A 125 6.71 -17.10 -7.61
C ASP A 125 6.32 -18.10 -6.51
N ILE A 126 6.03 -17.62 -5.29
CA ILE A 126 5.51 -18.45 -4.20
C ILE A 126 4.41 -17.72 -3.44
N ASP A 127 3.59 -18.48 -2.70
CA ASP A 127 2.60 -17.91 -1.77
C ASP A 127 3.33 -17.22 -0.61
N TRP A 128 2.94 -15.97 -0.32
CA TRP A 128 3.51 -15.17 0.76
C TRP A 128 2.42 -14.47 1.57
N PRO A 129 2.09 -15.00 2.73
CA PRO A 129 0.99 -14.48 3.53
C PRO A 129 1.30 -13.11 4.13
N ILE A 130 0.25 -12.33 4.35
CA ILE A 130 0.26 -11.21 5.29
C ILE A 130 -0.39 -11.65 6.59
N TYR A 131 0.10 -11.14 7.71
CA TYR A 131 -0.44 -11.38 9.04
C TYR A 131 -1.07 -10.10 9.58
N LEU A 132 -2.17 -10.25 10.30
CA LEU A 132 -2.89 -9.17 10.97
C LEU A 132 -3.08 -9.54 12.45
N ASN A 133 -2.87 -8.61 13.36
CA ASN A 133 -3.32 -8.75 14.73
C ASN A 133 -4.73 -8.18 14.88
N PRO A 134 -5.76 -9.00 15.15
CA PRO A 134 -7.13 -8.51 15.34
C PRO A 134 -7.30 -7.65 16.60
N ASN A 135 -6.40 -7.80 17.57
CA ASN A 135 -6.42 -7.00 18.79
C ASN A 135 -5.77 -5.63 18.52
N GLN A 136 -6.61 -4.62 18.36
CA GLN A 136 -6.17 -3.26 18.05
C GLN A 136 -5.48 -2.55 19.22
N GLU A 137 -5.64 -3.06 20.45
CA GLU A 137 -4.98 -2.51 21.65
C GLU A 137 -3.51 -2.95 21.80
N GLU A 138 -3.10 -3.94 21.01
CA GLU A 138 -1.73 -4.43 21.00
C GLU A 138 -0.91 -3.80 19.86
N GLY A 139 0.39 -3.65 20.11
CA GLY A 139 1.32 -3.00 19.18
C GLY A 139 1.04 -1.49 19.06
N GLY A 140 2.06 -0.69 19.04
CA GLY A 140 1.93 0.76 18.95
C GLY A 140 3.23 1.49 19.22
N GLU A 141 3.23 2.79 19.06
CA GLU A 141 4.40 3.62 19.37
C GLU A 141 4.54 3.85 20.87
N ASN A 142 5.75 3.76 21.37
CA ASN A 142 6.09 4.19 22.70
C ASN A 142 5.91 5.71 22.78
N PRO A 143 5.06 6.24 23.67
CA PRO A 143 4.75 7.67 23.73
C PRO A 143 5.96 8.55 24.11
N THR A 144 6.99 7.94 24.74
CA THR A 144 8.19 8.67 25.15
C THR A 144 9.29 8.65 24.09
N THR A 145 9.50 7.50 23.43
CA THR A 145 10.62 7.33 22.48
C THR A 145 10.19 7.42 21.03
N GLY A 146 8.89 7.31 20.72
CA GLY A 146 8.36 7.21 19.35
C GLY A 146 8.69 5.87 18.67
N GLU A 147 9.39 4.95 19.37
CA GLU A 147 9.73 3.64 18.81
C GLU A 147 8.51 2.73 18.76
N TYR A 148 8.33 2.03 17.65
CA TYR A 148 7.23 1.07 17.51
C TYR A 148 7.51 -0.19 18.35
N MET A 149 6.58 -0.49 19.27
CA MET A 149 6.63 -1.67 20.13
C MET A 149 5.69 -2.76 19.56
N PRO A 150 6.23 -3.81 18.94
CA PRO A 150 5.40 -4.84 18.33
C PRO A 150 4.68 -5.71 19.36
N SER A 151 3.49 -6.19 19.00
CA SER A 151 2.77 -7.17 19.79
C SER A 151 3.49 -8.54 19.78
N LYS A 152 3.13 -9.40 20.76
CA LYS A 152 3.55 -10.81 20.78
C LYS A 152 2.54 -11.75 20.09
N SER A 153 1.50 -11.20 19.51
CA SER A 153 0.45 -11.97 18.84
C SER A 153 1.01 -12.79 17.68
N LYS A 154 0.51 -14.01 17.49
CA LYS A 154 0.77 -14.82 16.29
C LYS A 154 0.05 -14.28 15.07
N GLY A 155 -0.98 -13.46 15.29
CA GLY A 155 -1.81 -12.89 14.26
C GLY A 155 -2.66 -13.90 13.48
N VAL A 156 -3.47 -13.35 12.59
CA VAL A 156 -4.24 -14.13 11.61
C VAL A 156 -3.48 -14.15 10.29
N LYS A 157 -3.18 -15.34 9.81
CA LYS A 157 -2.51 -15.57 8.52
C LYS A 157 -3.50 -15.41 7.36
N VAL A 158 -3.21 -14.51 6.43
CA VAL A 158 -4.02 -14.26 5.24
C VAL A 158 -3.24 -14.57 3.96
N ASN A 159 -3.72 -15.55 3.20
CA ASN A 159 -3.19 -15.88 1.88
C ASN A 159 -4.06 -15.22 0.80
N LEU A 160 -3.40 -14.57 -0.15
CA LEU A 160 -4.04 -13.91 -1.29
C LEU A 160 -3.52 -14.56 -2.58
N LYS A 161 -4.43 -14.88 -3.49
CA LYS A 161 -4.10 -15.26 -4.87
C LYS A 161 -4.03 -14.00 -5.75
N PRO A 162 -3.37 -14.05 -6.93
CA PRO A 162 -3.36 -12.91 -7.84
C PRO A 162 -4.78 -12.38 -8.13
N GLY A 163 -4.98 -11.08 -7.93
CA GLY A 163 -6.27 -10.41 -8.02
C GLY A 163 -7.10 -10.37 -6.73
N ASP A 164 -6.74 -11.12 -5.68
CA ASP A 164 -7.36 -11.01 -4.36
C ASP A 164 -6.87 -9.76 -3.62
N MET A 165 -7.77 -9.12 -2.89
CA MET A 165 -7.48 -7.92 -2.13
C MET A 165 -7.93 -8.05 -0.68
N LEU A 166 -7.02 -7.91 0.26
CA LEU A 166 -7.30 -7.70 1.67
C LEU A 166 -7.61 -6.23 1.91
N ILE A 167 -8.68 -5.94 2.64
CA ILE A 167 -9.03 -4.61 3.15
C ILE A 167 -8.91 -4.66 4.66
N TYR A 168 -8.27 -3.68 5.27
CA TYR A 168 -8.09 -3.61 6.72
C TYR A 168 -7.97 -2.16 7.21
N ARG A 169 -8.25 -1.95 8.52
CA ARG A 169 -8.00 -0.64 9.15
C ARG A 169 -6.51 -0.54 9.49
N GLY A 170 -5.74 0.09 8.59
CA GLY A 170 -4.29 0.15 8.67
C GLY A 170 -3.76 0.81 9.94
N GLN A 171 -4.41 1.87 10.42
CA GLN A 171 -4.06 2.54 11.65
C GLN A 171 -4.35 1.74 12.92
N LEU A 172 -5.31 0.81 12.87
CA LEU A 172 -5.75 0.07 14.06
C LEU A 172 -5.08 -1.29 14.17
N LEU A 173 -4.95 -1.99 13.05
CA LEU A 173 -4.48 -3.37 13.05
C LEU A 173 -2.99 -3.44 12.76
N GLU A 174 -2.22 -3.93 13.72
CA GLU A 174 -0.82 -4.30 13.48
C GLU A 174 -0.75 -5.37 12.38
N HIS A 175 0.12 -5.15 11.41
CA HIS A 175 0.28 -6.09 10.31
C HIS A 175 1.74 -6.22 9.88
N TRP A 176 2.06 -7.39 9.28
CA TRP A 176 3.43 -7.71 8.91
C TRP A 176 3.49 -8.86 7.90
N ARG A 177 4.69 -9.08 7.37
CA ARG A 177 5.03 -10.27 6.61
C ARG A 177 6.36 -10.84 7.09
N GLU A 178 6.44 -12.14 7.22
CA GLU A 178 7.66 -12.86 7.56
C GLU A 178 8.66 -12.82 6.38
N PRO A 179 9.95 -13.21 6.59
CA PRO A 179 10.94 -13.18 5.52
C PRO A 179 10.47 -13.89 4.25
N TYR A 180 10.59 -13.19 3.12
CA TYR A 180 10.24 -13.76 1.82
C TYR A 180 11.32 -14.75 1.35
N THR A 181 10.91 -15.93 0.93
CA THR A 181 11.82 -17.00 0.50
C THR A 181 11.82 -17.24 -1.02
N GLY A 182 10.91 -16.57 -1.75
CA GLY A 182 10.87 -16.59 -3.21
C GLY A 182 11.73 -15.50 -3.84
N ASN A 183 11.71 -15.43 -5.17
CA ASN A 183 12.52 -14.47 -5.93
C ASN A 183 11.82 -13.10 -6.04
N TYR A 184 10.49 -13.09 -6.21
CA TYR A 184 9.73 -11.84 -6.28
C TYR A 184 8.27 -12.01 -5.87
N SER A 185 7.71 -10.94 -5.27
CA SER A 185 6.28 -10.80 -5.01
C SER A 185 5.85 -9.35 -5.27
N ALA A 186 4.91 -9.17 -6.21
CA ALA A 186 4.40 -7.87 -6.61
C ALA A 186 3.10 -7.56 -5.88
N GLN A 187 3.07 -6.42 -5.19
CA GLN A 187 1.93 -5.95 -4.40
C GLN A 187 1.60 -4.51 -4.76
N VAL A 188 0.31 -4.16 -4.70
CA VAL A 188 -0.12 -2.77 -4.67
C VAL A 188 -0.98 -2.52 -3.44
N PHE A 189 -0.73 -1.41 -2.80
CA PHE A 189 -1.44 -0.91 -1.63
C PHE A 189 -2.25 0.31 -2.05
N LEU A 190 -3.54 0.32 -1.75
CA LEU A 190 -4.45 1.41 -2.06
C LEU A 190 -4.98 1.96 -0.74
N HIS A 191 -4.83 3.26 -0.54
CA HIS A 191 -5.09 3.90 0.74
C HIS A 191 -6.20 4.94 0.64
N TYR A 192 -7.09 4.90 1.64
CA TYR A 192 -8.29 5.74 1.71
C TYR A 192 -8.49 6.25 3.13
N ASN A 193 -9.21 7.37 3.26
CA ASN A 193 -9.82 7.80 4.51
C ASN A 193 -11.34 7.67 4.47
N ASN A 194 -11.95 7.42 5.61
CA ASN A 194 -13.38 7.57 5.78
C ASN A 194 -13.73 9.07 5.76
N ILE A 195 -14.69 9.48 4.92
CA ILE A 195 -15.10 10.89 4.80
C ILE A 195 -15.60 11.50 6.12
N LYS A 196 -15.97 10.66 7.10
CA LYS A 196 -16.43 11.09 8.43
C LYS A 196 -15.31 11.25 9.45
N THR A 197 -14.09 10.81 9.13
CA THR A 197 -12.94 10.95 10.03
C THR A 197 -12.46 12.41 10.01
N PRO A 198 -12.35 13.07 11.17
CA PRO A 198 -11.82 14.44 11.21
C PRO A 198 -10.45 14.56 10.53
N GLY A 199 -10.26 15.59 9.71
CA GLY A 199 -9.04 15.81 8.94
C GLY A 199 -8.92 14.99 7.63
N SER A 200 -9.93 14.18 7.30
CA SER A 200 -9.88 13.33 6.10
C SER A 200 -10.08 14.12 4.81
N GLU A 201 -10.82 15.21 4.84
CA GLU A 201 -11.04 16.07 3.67
C GLU A 201 -9.75 16.79 3.27
N GLU A 202 -9.05 17.36 4.24
CA GLU A 202 -7.76 18.03 4.04
C GLU A 202 -6.67 17.03 3.58
N ASN A 203 -6.78 15.79 4.04
CA ASN A 203 -5.86 14.71 3.68
C ASN A 203 -6.21 14.03 2.35
N ALA A 204 -7.35 14.35 1.73
CA ALA A 204 -7.72 13.76 0.46
C ALA A 204 -6.61 13.92 -0.59
N LEU A 205 -6.39 12.88 -1.40
CA LEU A 205 -5.29 12.78 -2.37
C LEU A 205 -3.89 12.82 -1.72
N ASP A 206 -3.80 12.53 -0.41
CA ASP A 206 -2.59 12.67 0.43
C ASP A 206 -2.02 14.10 0.37
N GLY A 207 -2.92 15.11 0.30
CA GLY A 207 -2.59 16.53 0.21
C GLY A 207 -2.06 16.99 -1.16
N ARG A 208 -2.11 16.14 -2.20
CA ARG A 208 -1.71 16.51 -3.57
C ARG A 208 -2.86 17.19 -4.33
N PRO A 209 -2.56 17.96 -5.40
CA PRO A 209 -3.58 18.56 -6.26
C PRO A 209 -4.49 17.53 -6.95
N HIS A 210 -3.91 16.42 -7.43
CA HIS A 210 -4.62 15.29 -8.06
C HIS A 210 -3.80 14.00 -7.91
N LEU A 211 -4.43 12.88 -8.22
CA LEU A 211 -3.77 11.58 -8.29
C LEU A 211 -2.69 11.53 -9.38
N GLY A 212 -1.75 10.60 -9.29
CA GLY A 212 -0.65 10.42 -10.25
C GLY A 212 0.55 11.33 -10.03
N LEU A 213 0.51 12.21 -9.04
CA LEU A 213 1.64 13.07 -8.69
C LEU A 213 2.53 12.44 -7.61
N PRO A 214 3.84 12.72 -7.61
CA PRO A 214 4.74 12.31 -6.54
C PRO A 214 4.40 13.00 -5.22
N SER A 215 4.76 12.37 -4.09
CA SER A 215 4.44 12.84 -2.73
C SER A 215 4.99 14.23 -2.38
N LYS A 216 6.07 14.67 -3.06
CA LYS A 216 6.67 15.98 -2.88
C LYS A 216 5.83 17.14 -3.40
N LEU A 217 4.85 16.87 -4.31
CA LEU A 217 3.96 17.88 -4.89
C LEU A 217 2.67 17.99 -4.08
N LYS A 218 2.78 18.25 -2.79
CA LYS A 218 1.62 18.59 -1.96
C LYS A 218 1.14 20.02 -2.26
N ARG A 219 -0.15 20.27 -2.05
CA ARG A 219 -0.71 21.61 -2.22
C ARG A 219 0.05 22.58 -1.32
N ALA A 220 0.71 23.57 -1.93
CA ALA A 220 1.01 24.78 -1.21
C ALA A 220 -0.33 25.50 -1.04
N GLU A 221 -0.66 25.92 0.19
CA GLU A 221 -1.85 26.74 0.46
C GLU A 221 -1.89 27.86 -0.58
N ASN A 222 -3.01 27.92 -1.34
CA ASN A 222 -3.36 28.97 -2.30
C ASN A 222 -2.62 29.07 -3.66
N LYS A 223 -1.94 28.06 -4.18
CA LYS A 223 -1.19 28.21 -5.45
C LYS A 223 -1.65 27.40 -6.66
N ILE A 224 -2.63 26.52 -6.53
CA ILE A 224 -3.11 25.73 -7.69
C ILE A 224 -4.64 25.84 -7.76
N PRO A 225 -5.21 26.37 -8.85
CA PRO A 225 -6.65 26.35 -9.09
C PRO A 225 -7.17 24.90 -9.12
N ARG A 226 -8.35 24.68 -8.59
CA ARG A 226 -9.06 23.39 -8.64
C ARG A 226 -9.48 23.06 -10.07
#